data_40b2934409092735c8d6c91b17eba117
#
_entry.id   40b2934409092735c8d6c91b17eba117
#
_cell.length_a   1.000
_cell.length_b   1.000
_cell.length_c   1.000
_cell.angle_alpha   90.00
_cell.angle_beta   90.00
_cell.angle_gamma   90.00
#
_symmetry.space_group_name_H-M   'P 1'
#
loop_
_entity.id
_entity.type
_entity.pdbx_description
1 polymer ?
#
loop_
_entity_poly.entity_id
_entity_poly.type
_entity_poly.pdbx_seq_one_letter_code
_entity_poly.pdbx_strand_id
1 'polypeptide(L)'
;MEKIEFNTEMEGLCEFIDGSPDPFHTVENVKRSLRKNGFAELFEKDDFKIERGKNYFLSRNGSSLIAFKISKARAEGYNIFCCHSDSPTFKIKENPERACEGAYTTLNVEFYGGGVVYRWFDRPLSISGRVFVKSEDGVKARLVNFRRDMLCIPSLAPHKIGRAHV
;
A
#
# COMPACT_ATOMS: atom_id res chain seq x y z
N MET A 1 18.26 29.91 7.67
CA MET A 1 17.83 28.52 7.59
C MET A 1 18.74 27.85 6.57
N GLU A 2 19.68 27.02 7.00
CA GLU A 2 20.46 26.18 6.09
C GLU A 2 19.53 25.26 5.32
N LYS A 3 19.69 25.23 3.99
CA LYS A 3 19.03 24.23 3.15
C LYS A 3 19.61 22.86 3.52
N ILE A 4 18.80 21.97 4.05
CA ILE A 4 19.16 20.57 4.20
C ILE A 4 19.27 20.00 2.78
N GLU A 5 20.47 19.73 2.32
CA GLU A 5 20.69 18.97 1.09
C GLU A 5 20.44 17.50 1.40
N PHE A 6 19.31 16.97 0.90
CA PHE A 6 19.06 15.52 0.93
C PHE A 6 19.99 14.87 -0.13
N ASN A 7 20.61 13.76 0.25
CA ASN A 7 21.31 12.95 -0.74
C ASN A 7 20.29 12.21 -1.63
N THR A 8 20.74 11.78 -2.80
CA THR A 8 19.89 11.09 -3.81
C THR A 8 19.17 9.85 -3.26
N GLU A 9 19.74 9.19 -2.25
CA GLU A 9 19.13 8.01 -1.62
C GLU A 9 17.93 8.39 -0.74
N MET A 10 18.04 9.50 0.01
CA MET A 10 16.93 10.02 0.82
C MET A 10 15.79 10.54 -0.07
N GLU A 11 16.09 11.22 -1.15
CA GLU A 11 15.08 11.66 -2.12
C GLU A 11 14.34 10.45 -2.71
N GLY A 12 15.07 9.42 -3.14
CA GLY A 12 14.48 8.19 -3.64
C GLY A 12 13.61 7.45 -2.62
N LEU A 13 13.99 7.48 -1.34
CA LEU A 13 13.16 6.92 -0.26
C LEU A 13 11.86 7.73 -0.07
N CYS A 14 11.94 9.05 -0.05
CA CYS A 14 10.75 9.92 0.06
C CYS A 14 9.81 9.70 -1.13
N GLU A 15 10.32 9.68 -2.35
CA GLU A 15 9.53 9.40 -3.55
C GLU A 15 8.85 8.02 -3.49
N PHE A 16 9.56 7.00 -3.00
CA PHE A 16 8.99 5.67 -2.81
C PHE A 16 7.87 5.67 -1.80
N ILE A 17 8.04 6.34 -0.66
CA ILE A 17 7.01 6.45 0.40
C ILE A 17 5.78 7.20 -0.14
N ASP A 18 5.97 8.35 -0.76
CA ASP A 18 4.90 9.18 -1.32
C ASP A 18 4.13 8.47 -2.45
N GLY A 19 4.85 7.64 -3.21
CA GLY A 19 4.28 6.81 -4.25
C GLY A 19 3.57 5.54 -3.77
N SER A 20 3.66 5.21 -2.47
CA SER A 20 3.22 3.93 -1.89
C SER A 20 2.17 4.12 -0.78
N PRO A 21 1.02 4.74 -1.06
CA PRO A 21 0.01 5.08 -0.04
C PRO A 21 -0.77 3.86 0.49
N ASP A 22 -0.67 2.71 -0.16
CA ASP A 22 -1.32 1.46 0.19
C ASP A 22 -0.50 0.25 -0.30
N PRO A 23 -0.78 -0.98 0.16
CA PRO A 23 0.02 -2.16 -0.18
C PRO A 23 0.05 -2.48 -1.68
N PHE A 24 -0.98 -2.15 -2.42
CA PHE A 24 -1.02 -2.41 -3.87
C PHE A 24 -0.09 -1.48 -4.64
N HIS A 25 -0.07 -0.20 -4.29
CA HIS A 25 0.89 0.76 -4.86
C HIS A 25 2.32 0.43 -4.43
N THR A 26 2.53 0.04 -3.16
CA THR A 26 3.83 -0.40 -2.65
C THR A 26 4.39 -1.54 -3.49
N VAL A 27 3.61 -2.61 -3.67
CA VAL A 27 4.05 -3.78 -4.46
C VAL A 27 4.29 -3.41 -5.92
N GLU A 28 3.44 -2.58 -6.53
CA GLU A 28 3.66 -2.16 -7.93
C GLU A 28 4.93 -1.29 -8.09
N ASN A 29 5.24 -0.43 -7.12
CA ASN A 29 6.48 0.35 -7.12
C ASN A 29 7.71 -0.56 -6.96
N VAL A 30 7.66 -1.55 -6.08
CA VAL A 30 8.71 -2.56 -5.93
C VAL A 30 8.88 -3.35 -7.23
N LYS A 31 7.80 -3.84 -7.86
CA LYS A 31 7.84 -4.54 -9.14
C LYS A 31 8.52 -3.70 -10.23
N ARG A 32 8.16 -2.41 -10.30
CA ARG A 32 8.78 -1.47 -11.26
C ARG A 32 10.28 -1.34 -11.02
N SER A 33 10.70 -1.20 -9.78
CA SER A 33 12.11 -1.15 -9.40
C SER A 33 12.84 -2.45 -9.74
N LEU A 34 12.26 -3.60 -9.44
CA LEU A 34 12.85 -4.92 -9.76
C LEU A 34 13.02 -5.12 -11.26
N ARG A 35 12.00 -4.79 -12.07
CA ARG A 35 12.11 -4.87 -13.54
C ARG A 35 13.22 -3.96 -14.08
N LYS A 36 13.32 -2.71 -13.55
CA LYS A 36 14.40 -1.77 -13.91
C LYS A 36 15.79 -2.34 -13.58
N ASN A 37 15.89 -3.15 -12.54
CA ASN A 37 17.13 -3.80 -12.10
C ASN A 37 17.33 -5.22 -12.68
N GLY A 38 16.63 -5.58 -13.74
CA GLY A 38 16.83 -6.81 -14.50
C GLY A 38 16.29 -8.08 -13.85
N PHE A 39 15.35 -7.97 -12.93
CA PHE A 39 14.62 -9.13 -12.39
C PHE A 39 13.51 -9.54 -13.37
N ALA A 40 13.41 -10.84 -13.63
CA ALA A 40 12.32 -11.43 -14.41
C ALA A 40 11.11 -11.73 -13.51
N GLU A 41 9.91 -11.36 -13.97
CA GLU A 41 8.66 -11.69 -13.27
C GLU A 41 8.26 -13.14 -13.54
N LEU A 42 7.91 -13.86 -12.49
CA LEU A 42 7.33 -15.20 -12.56
C LEU A 42 5.84 -15.11 -12.20
N PHE A 43 5.05 -15.96 -12.81
CA PHE A 43 3.61 -16.05 -12.55
C PHE A 43 3.29 -17.44 -11.99
N GLU A 44 2.57 -17.50 -10.86
CA GLU A 44 2.25 -18.74 -10.15
C GLU A 44 1.50 -19.78 -11.00
N LYS A 45 0.84 -19.34 -12.05
CA LYS A 45 0.12 -20.22 -13.00
C LYS A 45 1.03 -20.92 -14.01
N ASP A 46 2.28 -20.49 -14.12
CA ASP A 46 3.23 -20.98 -15.11
C ASP A 46 4.31 -21.87 -14.45
N ASP A 47 4.87 -22.80 -15.20
CA ASP A 47 6.03 -23.56 -14.77
C ASP A 47 7.27 -22.67 -14.65
N PHE A 48 7.91 -22.66 -13.50
CA PHE A 48 9.06 -21.81 -13.25
C PHE A 48 10.32 -22.34 -13.94
N LYS A 49 10.79 -21.65 -14.96
CA LYS A 49 12.08 -21.91 -15.60
C LYS A 49 13.17 -21.09 -14.94
N ILE A 50 13.79 -21.65 -13.90
CA ILE A 50 14.81 -20.98 -13.09
C ILE A 50 16.19 -21.30 -13.63
N GLU A 51 16.99 -20.27 -13.89
CA GLU A 51 18.36 -20.37 -14.39
C GLU A 51 19.34 -19.79 -13.34
N ARG A 52 20.51 -20.41 -13.22
CA ARG A 52 21.57 -19.93 -12.33
C ARG A 52 22.11 -18.57 -12.78
N GLY A 53 22.39 -17.70 -11.82
CA GLY A 53 22.92 -16.36 -12.06
C GLY A 53 21.86 -15.34 -12.48
N LYS A 54 20.59 -15.71 -12.52
CA LYS A 54 19.47 -14.79 -12.80
C LYS A 54 18.71 -14.41 -11.56
N ASN A 55 17.95 -13.32 -11.67
CA ASN A 55 17.16 -12.73 -10.60
C ASN A 55 15.69 -12.81 -10.98
N TYR A 56 14.83 -13.12 -10.03
CA TYR A 56 13.41 -13.31 -10.25
C TYR A 56 12.57 -12.64 -9.16
N PHE A 57 11.34 -12.36 -9.46
CA PHE A 57 10.33 -12.01 -8.48
C PHE A 57 8.96 -12.57 -8.89
N LEU A 58 8.10 -12.73 -7.90
CA LEU A 58 6.68 -13.03 -8.11
C LEU A 58 5.85 -12.25 -7.09
N SER A 59 4.63 -11.93 -7.46
CA SER A 59 3.69 -11.24 -6.57
C SER A 59 2.40 -12.04 -6.45
N ARG A 60 1.83 -12.05 -5.25
CA ARG A 60 0.53 -12.68 -4.99
C ARG A 60 -0.50 -11.62 -4.65
N ASN A 61 -1.65 -11.70 -5.28
CA ASN A 61 -2.79 -10.78 -5.11
C ASN A 61 -2.44 -9.28 -5.29
N GLY A 62 -1.24 -8.95 -5.82
CA GLY A 62 -0.77 -7.57 -5.96
C GLY A 62 -0.51 -6.83 -4.65
N SER A 63 -0.50 -7.52 -3.51
CA SER A 63 -0.27 -6.95 -2.17
C SER A 63 0.88 -7.59 -1.41
N SER A 64 1.47 -8.66 -1.94
CA SER A 64 2.68 -9.29 -1.42
C SER A 64 3.61 -9.67 -2.55
N LEU A 65 4.91 -9.77 -2.24
CA LEU A 65 5.95 -10.03 -3.24
C LEU A 65 7.10 -10.80 -2.61
N ILE A 66 7.69 -11.70 -3.40
CA ILE A 66 8.98 -12.33 -3.11
C ILE A 66 9.92 -12.03 -4.27
N ALA A 67 11.12 -11.53 -3.97
CA ALA A 67 12.20 -11.38 -4.94
C ALA A 67 13.42 -12.18 -4.49
N PHE A 68 14.10 -12.81 -5.42
CA PHE A 68 15.25 -13.64 -5.11
C PHE A 68 16.30 -13.65 -6.23
N LYS A 69 17.53 -13.87 -5.83
CA LYS A 69 18.67 -14.02 -6.73
C LYS A 69 19.18 -15.45 -6.66
N ILE A 70 19.42 -16.06 -7.81
CA ILE A 70 20.00 -17.39 -7.89
C ILE A 70 21.50 -17.26 -8.10
N SER A 71 22.28 -17.83 -7.18
CA SER A 71 23.74 -17.86 -7.31
C SER A 71 24.17 -18.64 -8.56
N LYS A 72 25.29 -18.23 -9.17
CA LYS A 72 25.97 -19.01 -10.20
C LYS A 72 26.60 -20.28 -9.64
N ALA A 73 27.14 -20.17 -8.41
CA ALA A 73 27.69 -21.29 -7.67
C ALA A 73 26.58 -22.08 -6.93
N ARG A 74 26.96 -23.23 -6.35
CA ARG A 74 26.09 -23.99 -5.45
C ARG A 74 25.79 -23.12 -4.21
N ALA A 75 24.53 -22.98 -3.87
CA ALA A 75 24.14 -22.26 -2.66
C ALA A 75 24.41 -23.13 -1.42
N GLU A 76 25.07 -22.57 -0.41
CA GLU A 76 25.30 -23.21 0.89
C GLU A 76 24.32 -22.72 1.95
N GLY A 77 23.53 -21.68 1.64
CA GLY A 77 22.53 -21.10 2.52
C GLY A 77 21.76 -19.97 1.84
N TYR A 78 20.90 -19.32 2.62
CA TYR A 78 20.06 -18.21 2.17
C TYR A 78 20.20 -17.01 3.12
N ASN A 79 20.29 -15.82 2.55
CA ASN A 79 20.08 -14.57 3.28
C ASN A 79 18.64 -14.13 2.99
N ILE A 80 17.82 -14.01 4.03
CA ILE A 80 16.41 -13.68 3.91
C ILE A 80 16.16 -12.34 4.61
N PHE A 81 15.55 -11.39 3.87
CA PHE A 81 15.09 -10.11 4.37
C PHE A 81 13.56 -10.08 4.26
N CYS A 82 12.89 -9.74 5.35
CA CYS A 82 11.44 -9.62 5.40
C CYS A 82 11.05 -8.22 5.88
N CYS A 83 10.02 -7.66 5.25
CA CYS A 83 9.44 -6.38 5.67
C CYS A 83 7.95 -6.36 5.34
N HIS A 84 7.23 -5.40 5.93
CA HIS A 84 5.84 -5.13 5.59
C HIS A 84 5.73 -4.40 4.25
N SER A 85 4.69 -4.70 3.49
CA SER A 85 4.22 -3.92 2.34
C SER A 85 3.00 -3.07 2.68
N ASP A 86 2.43 -3.22 3.87
CA ASP A 86 1.26 -2.54 4.40
C ASP A 86 1.60 -1.70 5.64
N SER A 87 0.67 -0.83 6.00
CA SER A 87 0.74 -0.01 7.21
C SER A 87 -0.67 0.14 7.82
N PRO A 88 -0.78 0.51 9.11
CA PRO A 88 -2.07 0.77 9.72
C PRO A 88 -2.84 1.87 8.98
N THR A 89 -4.13 1.65 8.75
CA THR A 89 -4.98 2.57 8.00
C THR A 89 -6.46 2.37 8.33
N PHE A 90 -7.31 3.28 7.84
CA PHE A 90 -8.76 3.04 7.79
C PHE A 90 -9.11 2.43 6.43
N LYS A 91 -9.63 1.22 6.44
CA LYS A 91 -10.06 0.50 5.25
C LYS A 91 -11.56 0.74 5.02
N ILE A 92 -11.91 1.18 3.84
CA ILE A 92 -13.30 1.37 3.42
C ILE A 92 -13.96 0.00 3.26
N LYS A 93 -15.12 -0.19 3.90
CA LYS A 93 -15.90 -1.43 3.84
C LYS A 93 -16.68 -1.54 2.53
N GLU A 94 -17.25 -2.73 2.29
CA GLU A 94 -18.22 -2.93 1.22
C GLU A 94 -19.51 -2.14 1.51
N ASN A 95 -20.09 -1.52 0.46
CA ASN A 95 -21.26 -0.66 0.58
C ASN A 95 -21.10 0.41 1.67
N PRO A 96 -20.08 1.25 1.58
CA PRO A 96 -19.64 2.09 2.69
C PRO A 96 -20.52 3.33 2.89
N GLU A 97 -21.20 3.80 1.85
CA GLU A 97 -21.91 5.08 1.87
C GLU A 97 -23.12 5.05 2.80
N ARG A 98 -23.21 6.05 3.65
CA ARG A 98 -24.34 6.31 4.53
C ARG A 98 -24.71 7.79 4.49
N ALA A 99 -25.94 8.08 4.10
CA ALA A 99 -26.48 9.43 4.21
C ALA A 99 -26.69 9.78 5.68
N CYS A 100 -26.26 10.95 6.08
CA CYS A 100 -26.43 11.48 7.43
C CYS A 100 -27.30 12.73 7.38
N GLU A 101 -28.54 12.60 7.85
CA GLU A 101 -29.54 13.68 7.99
C GLU A 101 -29.73 14.54 6.72
N GLY A 102 -29.43 14.00 5.53
CA GLY A 102 -29.50 14.72 4.26
C GLY A 102 -28.44 15.83 4.06
N ALA A 103 -27.54 16.01 5.02
CA ALA A 103 -26.53 17.06 4.99
C ALA A 103 -25.18 16.61 4.44
N TYR A 104 -24.77 15.39 4.72
CA TYR A 104 -23.48 14.84 4.26
C TYR A 104 -23.54 13.32 4.12
N THR A 105 -22.56 12.77 3.41
CA THR A 105 -22.34 11.33 3.27
C THR A 105 -21.17 10.90 4.13
N THR A 106 -21.35 9.83 4.90
CA THR A 106 -20.26 9.19 5.63
C THR A 106 -19.86 7.89 4.95
N LEU A 107 -18.59 7.53 5.09
CA LEU A 107 -18.08 6.23 4.65
C LEU A 107 -17.87 5.32 5.85
N ASN A 108 -18.48 4.13 5.81
CA ASN A 108 -18.25 3.11 6.81
C ASN A 108 -16.86 2.50 6.60
N VAL A 109 -16.03 2.56 7.64
CA VAL A 109 -14.65 2.08 7.60
C VAL A 109 -14.37 1.10 8.72
N GLU A 110 -13.30 0.35 8.59
CA GLU A 110 -12.70 -0.45 9.67
C GLU A 110 -11.25 -0.03 9.86
N PHE A 111 -10.81 -0.03 11.11
CA PHE A 111 -9.41 0.21 11.41
C PHE A 111 -8.61 -1.07 11.14
N TYR A 112 -7.58 -0.96 10.31
CA TYR A 112 -6.70 -2.05 9.95
C TYR A 112 -5.34 -1.89 10.62
N GLY A 113 -4.87 -2.95 11.30
CA GLY A 113 -3.57 -2.99 11.97
C GLY A 113 -3.52 -2.30 13.32
N GLY A 114 -2.35 -2.29 13.95
CA GLY A 114 -2.08 -1.59 15.20
C GLY A 114 -1.50 -0.20 14.94
N GLY A 115 -2.23 0.84 15.21
CA GLY A 115 -1.77 2.21 14.93
C GLY A 115 -2.32 3.24 15.89
N VAL A 116 -1.77 4.44 15.80
CA VAL A 116 -2.14 5.58 16.63
C VAL A 116 -3.34 6.27 15.98
N VAL A 117 -4.55 5.82 16.37
CA VAL A 117 -5.82 6.21 15.74
C VAL A 117 -6.07 7.72 15.78
N TYR A 118 -5.77 8.36 16.90
CA TYR A 118 -6.05 9.80 17.08
C TYR A 118 -5.29 10.70 16.10
N ARG A 119 -4.19 10.23 15.49
CA ARG A 119 -3.45 10.98 14.46
C ARG A 119 -4.19 11.11 13.14
N TRP A 120 -5.27 10.38 12.96
CA TRP A 120 -6.11 10.43 11.77
C TRP A 120 -7.21 11.47 11.87
N PHE A 121 -7.49 11.98 13.07
CA PHE A 121 -8.58 12.91 13.32
C PHE A 121 -8.23 14.34 12.93
N ASP A 122 -9.25 15.10 12.55
CA ASP A 122 -9.21 16.54 12.28
C ASP A 122 -8.16 16.96 11.25
N ARG A 123 -7.89 16.09 10.30
CA ARG A 123 -6.95 16.34 9.20
C ARG A 123 -7.55 15.92 7.86
N PRO A 124 -7.12 16.56 6.75
CA PRO A 124 -7.54 16.15 5.42
C PRO A 124 -7.00 14.77 5.09
N LEU A 125 -7.84 13.94 4.48
CA LEU A 125 -7.53 12.58 4.07
C LEU A 125 -7.88 12.37 2.60
N SER A 126 -7.14 11.48 1.95
CA SER A 126 -7.37 11.02 0.58
C SER A 126 -7.74 9.53 0.57
N ILE A 127 -8.06 9.02 -0.61
CA ILE A 127 -8.35 7.60 -0.84
C ILE A 127 -7.37 7.05 -1.84
N SER A 128 -6.82 5.89 -1.54
CA SER A 128 -6.04 5.07 -2.48
C SER A 128 -6.41 3.60 -2.34
N GLY A 129 -6.07 2.79 -3.33
CA GLY A 129 -6.31 1.36 -3.27
C GLY A 129 -6.48 0.71 -4.63
N ARG A 130 -7.12 -0.46 -4.62
CA ARG A 130 -7.44 -1.23 -5.81
C ARG A 130 -8.95 -1.34 -5.98
N VAL A 131 -9.41 -1.07 -7.19
CA VAL A 131 -10.80 -1.27 -7.61
C VAL A 131 -10.87 -2.30 -8.73
N PHE A 132 -12.00 -2.98 -8.83
CA PHE A 132 -12.29 -3.88 -9.94
C PHE A 132 -13.34 -3.25 -10.84
N VAL A 133 -13.00 -3.10 -12.10
CA VAL A 133 -13.87 -2.49 -13.11
C VAL A 133 -14.28 -3.51 -14.16
N LYS A 134 -15.54 -3.46 -14.56
CA LYS A 134 -16.02 -4.25 -15.69
C LYS A 134 -15.41 -3.71 -16.99
N SER A 135 -14.96 -4.59 -17.86
CA SER A 135 -14.50 -4.29 -19.21
C SER A 135 -15.06 -5.32 -20.19
N GLU A 136 -14.91 -5.10 -21.48
CA GLU A 136 -15.36 -6.01 -22.54
C GLU A 136 -14.78 -7.43 -22.36
N ASP A 137 -13.54 -7.54 -21.91
CA ASP A 137 -12.83 -8.81 -21.67
C ASP A 137 -13.01 -9.36 -20.23
N GLY A 138 -14.00 -8.87 -19.47
CA GLY A 138 -14.24 -9.32 -18.08
C GLY A 138 -13.90 -8.26 -17.02
N VAL A 139 -13.47 -8.70 -15.84
CA VAL A 139 -13.17 -7.82 -14.71
C VAL A 139 -11.67 -7.53 -14.66
N LYS A 140 -11.31 -6.25 -14.62
CA LYS A 140 -9.91 -5.80 -14.54
C LYS A 140 -9.66 -5.02 -13.24
N ALA A 141 -8.56 -5.35 -12.57
CA ALA A 141 -8.09 -4.58 -11.42
C ALA A 141 -7.44 -3.26 -11.88
N ARG A 142 -7.73 -2.17 -11.17
CA ARG A 142 -7.12 -0.85 -11.38
C ARG A 142 -6.67 -0.29 -10.05
N LEU A 143 -5.48 0.28 -10.02
CA LEU A 143 -5.02 1.07 -8.89
C LEU A 143 -5.56 2.49 -9.01
N VAL A 144 -6.03 3.03 -7.89
CA VAL A 144 -6.54 4.39 -7.78
C VAL A 144 -5.83 5.11 -6.64
N ASN A 145 -5.46 6.37 -6.89
CA ASN A 145 -4.93 7.28 -5.89
C ASN A 145 -5.42 8.69 -6.25
N PHE A 146 -6.34 9.22 -5.47
CA PHE A 146 -6.96 10.51 -5.77
C PHE A 146 -6.04 11.70 -5.54
N ARG A 147 -5.06 11.59 -4.64
CA ARG A 147 -4.06 12.63 -4.33
C ARG A 147 -4.66 14.02 -4.06
N ARG A 148 -5.82 14.05 -3.45
CA ARG A 148 -6.51 15.28 -3.04
C ARG A 148 -7.26 15.06 -1.75
N ASP A 149 -7.48 16.14 -1.03
CA ASP A 149 -8.25 16.13 0.20
C ASP A 149 -9.74 15.95 -0.10
N MET A 150 -10.31 14.86 0.39
CA MET A 150 -11.69 14.44 0.11
C MET A 150 -12.48 14.11 1.36
N LEU A 151 -11.81 13.72 2.43
CA LEU A 151 -12.41 13.16 3.62
C LEU A 151 -11.80 13.79 4.87
N CYS A 152 -12.55 13.70 5.96
CA CYS A 152 -12.10 14.04 7.30
C CYS A 152 -12.74 13.07 8.28
N ILE A 153 -12.01 12.68 9.31
CA ILE A 153 -12.55 11.98 10.48
C ILE A 153 -12.60 12.99 11.61
N PRO A 154 -13.79 13.55 11.94
CA PRO A 154 -13.90 14.54 12.99
C PRO A 154 -13.68 13.92 14.36
N SER A 155 -12.95 14.59 15.24
CA SER A 155 -12.90 14.24 16.65
C SER A 155 -14.21 14.62 17.33
N LEU A 156 -14.55 13.91 18.39
CA LEU A 156 -15.69 14.23 19.22
C LEU A 156 -15.24 15.12 20.40
N ALA A 157 -15.97 16.19 20.64
CA ALA A 157 -15.74 17.02 21.80
C ALA A 157 -15.97 16.19 23.09
N PRO A 158 -15.18 16.39 24.17
CA PRO A 158 -15.23 15.57 25.38
C PRO A 158 -16.61 15.45 26.01
N HIS A 159 -17.43 16.51 25.92
CA HIS A 159 -18.80 16.52 26.45
C HIS A 159 -19.79 15.67 25.64
N LYS A 160 -19.44 15.26 24.41
CA LYS A 160 -20.26 14.38 23.55
C LYS A 160 -19.94 12.89 23.77
N ILE A 161 -18.76 12.57 24.31
CA ILE A 161 -18.31 11.19 24.52
C ILE A 161 -18.89 10.63 25.83
N GLY A 162 -19.41 11.47 26.71
CA GLY A 162 -19.75 11.12 28.08
C GLY A 162 -18.48 10.98 28.95
N ARG A 163 -18.64 10.82 30.25
CA ARG A 163 -17.53 10.47 31.13
C ARG A 163 -17.24 8.98 30.94
N ALA A 164 -16.27 8.65 30.12
CA ALA A 164 -15.70 7.33 30.16
C ALA A 164 -15.11 7.14 31.57
N HIS A 165 -15.65 6.23 32.32
CA HIS A 165 -14.99 5.79 33.53
C HIS A 165 -13.74 5.02 33.08
N VAL A 166 -12.59 5.61 33.33
CA VAL A 166 -11.31 4.96 33.25
C VAL A 166 -11.18 4.03 34.46
#